data_348dd117c34b85253337e5fbd0e5ef05
#
_entry.id   348dd117c34b85253337e5fbd0e5ef05
#
_cell.length_a   1.000
_cell.length_b   1.000
_cell.length_c   1.000
_cell.angle_alpha   90.00
_cell.angle_beta   90.00
_cell.angle_gamma   90.00
#
_symmetry.space_group_name_H-M   'P 1'
#
loop_
_entity.id
_entity.type
_entity.pdbx_description
1 polymer ?
#
loop_
_entity_poly.entity_id
_entity_poly.type
_entity_poly.pdbx_seq_one_letter_code
_entity_poly.pdbx_strand_id
1 'polypeptide(L)'
;MAFSRYISDNYTSGTSLERWIEIFSGDNKDLQRSTLVQETGDSKTVKLRTFRGFLVNCYEPIHARIRNSEFVISPPEGSAVFIQNPDEFYIPSDVIVVGVENGENFCRIRSQKYLFGDNKVLFVSRYPQSADLREWLIKIPNRYIHFGDFDLAGICIYPVS
;
A
#
# COMPACT_ATOMS: atom_id res chain seq x y z
N MET A 1 -16.05 13.24 16.04
CA MET A 1 -16.75 12.60 17.18
C MET A 1 -16.59 11.08 17.25
N ALA A 2 -16.66 10.30 16.16
CA ALA A 2 -16.55 8.83 16.20
C ALA A 2 -15.16 8.32 16.66
N PHE A 3 -14.07 8.94 16.21
CA PHE A 3 -12.70 8.57 16.54
C PHE A 3 -12.36 8.79 18.03
N SER A 4 -12.79 9.90 18.59
CA SER A 4 -12.63 10.27 20.01
C SER A 4 -13.34 9.27 20.95
N ARG A 5 -14.52 8.80 20.57
CA ARG A 5 -15.26 7.79 21.33
C ARG A 5 -14.60 6.42 21.28
N TYR A 6 -14.07 6.02 20.11
CA TYR A 6 -13.32 4.78 19.95
C TYR A 6 -12.07 4.71 20.84
N ILE A 7 -11.31 5.81 20.94
CA ILE A 7 -10.14 5.89 21.83
C ILE A 7 -10.57 5.80 23.29
N SER A 8 -11.59 6.56 23.71
CA SER A 8 -12.11 6.51 25.08
C SER A 8 -12.55 5.11 25.50
N ASP A 9 -13.24 4.39 24.61
CA ASP A 9 -13.81 3.08 24.92
C ASP A 9 -12.77 1.94 24.91
N ASN A 10 -11.66 2.09 24.19
CA ASN A 10 -10.68 1.02 23.99
C ASN A 10 -9.33 1.26 24.69
N TYR A 11 -9.05 2.47 25.17
CA TYR A 11 -7.79 2.86 25.80
C TYR A 11 -8.04 3.58 27.11
N THR A 12 -8.43 2.85 28.14
CA THR A 12 -8.68 3.36 29.50
C THR A 12 -7.38 3.55 30.30
N SER A 13 -6.43 4.30 29.76
CA SER A 13 -5.17 4.59 30.45
C SER A 13 -5.26 5.74 31.48
N GLY A 14 -6.45 6.24 31.75
CA GLY A 14 -6.65 7.39 32.64
C GLY A 14 -6.36 8.76 31.98
N THR A 15 -6.00 8.77 30.71
CA THR A 15 -5.73 10.01 29.97
C THR A 15 -7.06 10.66 29.59
N SER A 16 -7.22 11.95 29.90
CA SER A 16 -8.47 12.69 29.61
C SER A 16 -8.70 12.85 28.11
N LEU A 17 -9.97 13.02 27.72
CA LEU A 17 -10.35 13.27 26.31
C LEU A 17 -9.67 14.54 25.76
N GLU A 18 -9.57 15.58 26.58
CA GLU A 18 -8.91 16.84 26.23
C GLU A 18 -7.42 16.60 25.88
N ARG A 19 -6.75 15.74 26.64
CA ARG A 19 -5.36 15.40 26.39
C ARG A 19 -5.18 14.64 25.07
N TRP A 20 -6.10 13.72 24.75
CA TRP A 20 -6.10 13.04 23.46
C TRP A 20 -6.34 13.99 22.28
N ILE A 21 -7.26 14.95 22.44
CA ILE A 21 -7.50 15.96 21.41
C ILE A 21 -6.24 16.81 21.20
N GLU A 22 -5.56 17.23 22.27
CA GLU A 22 -4.32 18.00 22.19
C GLU A 22 -3.20 17.23 21.44
N ILE A 23 -3.02 15.95 21.75
CA ILE A 23 -2.03 15.09 21.11
C ILE A 23 -2.30 14.98 19.58
N PHE A 24 -3.56 14.85 19.17
CA PHE A 24 -3.94 14.64 17.76
C PHE A 24 -4.17 15.92 16.97
N SER A 25 -4.26 17.09 17.60
CA SER A 25 -4.46 18.37 16.91
C SER A 25 -3.14 19.04 16.45
N GLY A 26 -1.98 18.50 16.83
CA GLY A 26 -0.68 19.03 16.43
C GLY A 26 -0.25 18.57 15.01
N ASP A 27 0.48 19.44 14.30
CA ASP A 27 0.99 19.15 12.95
C ASP A 27 2.24 18.24 12.91
N ASN A 28 2.86 17.97 14.06
CA ASN A 28 4.08 17.20 14.13
C ASN A 28 3.84 15.72 14.51
N LYS A 29 3.86 14.85 13.49
CA LYS A 29 3.59 13.41 13.64
C LYS A 29 4.60 12.67 14.53
N ASP A 30 5.85 13.10 14.56
CA ASP A 30 6.89 12.47 15.39
C ASP A 30 6.71 12.83 16.88
N LEU A 31 6.30 14.05 17.16
CA LEU A 31 5.93 14.48 18.51
C LEU A 31 4.67 13.75 18.98
N GLN A 32 3.67 13.59 18.12
CA GLN A 32 2.46 12.84 18.42
C GLN A 32 2.78 11.39 18.78
N ARG A 33 3.66 10.74 18.02
CA ARG A 33 4.07 9.37 18.27
C ARG A 33 4.84 9.22 19.58
N SER A 34 5.79 10.10 19.85
CA SER A 34 6.57 10.06 21.10
C SER A 34 5.69 10.29 22.33
N THR A 35 4.73 11.21 22.25
CA THR A 35 3.79 11.51 23.32
C THR A 35 2.84 10.33 23.55
N LEU A 36 2.33 9.70 22.49
CA LEU A 36 1.52 8.49 22.57
C LEU A 36 2.24 7.33 23.26
N VAL A 37 3.51 7.10 22.92
CA VAL A 37 4.34 6.08 23.56
C VAL A 37 4.57 6.39 25.04
N GLN A 38 4.76 7.65 25.38
CA GLN A 38 4.96 8.10 26.74
C GLN A 38 3.71 7.93 27.62
N GLU A 39 2.52 8.22 27.07
CA GLU A 39 1.22 8.11 27.76
C GLU A 39 0.74 6.66 27.88
N THR A 40 1.01 5.82 26.89
CA THR A 40 0.56 4.41 26.89
C THR A 40 1.55 3.42 27.47
N GLY A 41 2.81 3.85 27.67
CA GLY A 41 3.89 2.99 28.20
C GLY A 41 4.31 1.84 27.27
N ASP A 42 3.70 1.72 26.07
CA ASP A 42 3.99 0.64 25.15
C ASP A 42 3.96 1.08 23.69
N SER A 43 5.14 1.10 23.06
CA SER A 43 5.30 1.39 21.63
C SER A 43 4.61 0.36 20.71
N LYS A 44 4.22 -0.80 21.24
CA LYS A 44 3.57 -1.88 20.50
C LYS A 44 2.05 -1.74 20.49
N THR A 45 1.47 -1.05 21.47
CA THR A 45 0.01 -0.84 21.59
C THR A 45 -0.50 0.15 20.53
N VAL A 46 0.36 1.06 20.05
CA VAL A 46 0.06 1.99 18.94
C VAL A 46 0.46 1.38 17.59
N LYS A 47 0.30 0.09 17.39
CA LYS A 47 0.22 -0.45 16.05
C LYS A 47 -1.14 -0.06 15.50
N LEU A 48 -1.20 1.10 14.82
CA LEU A 48 -2.20 1.31 13.79
C LEU A 48 -2.17 0.04 12.93
N ARG A 49 -3.23 -0.76 12.99
CA ARG A 49 -3.40 -1.88 12.07
C ARG A 49 -3.47 -1.28 10.69
N THR A 50 -2.33 -1.15 10.04
CA THR A 50 -2.29 -0.87 8.62
C THR A 50 -3.05 -2.00 7.96
N PHE A 51 -4.03 -1.65 7.13
CA PHE A 51 -4.73 -2.65 6.35
C PHE A 51 -3.68 -3.49 5.63
N ARG A 52 -3.72 -4.81 5.82
CA ARG A 52 -2.88 -5.72 5.05
C ARG A 52 -3.30 -5.64 3.59
N GLY A 53 -2.31 -5.60 2.70
CA GLY A 53 -2.58 -5.59 1.29
C GLY A 53 -1.90 -4.45 0.53
N PHE A 54 -2.28 -4.30 -0.74
CA PHE A 54 -1.72 -3.30 -1.63
C PHE A 54 -2.70 -2.89 -2.74
N LEU A 55 -2.44 -1.74 -3.35
CA LEU A 55 -3.23 -1.22 -4.47
C LEU A 55 -2.73 -1.78 -5.79
N VAL A 56 -3.68 -2.12 -6.67
CA VAL A 56 -3.41 -2.53 -8.05
C VAL A 56 -4.20 -1.70 -9.04
N ASN A 57 -3.67 -1.55 -10.24
CA ASN A 57 -4.31 -0.88 -11.37
C ASN A 57 -3.92 -1.57 -12.69
N CYS A 58 -4.69 -1.36 -13.76
CA CYS A 58 -4.40 -1.88 -15.09
C CYS A 58 -5.05 -1.02 -16.19
N TYR A 59 -4.57 -1.16 -17.45
CA TYR A 59 -5.20 -0.51 -18.62
C TYR A 59 -6.35 -1.33 -19.17
N GLU A 60 -6.17 -2.66 -19.15
CA GLU A 60 -7.08 -3.64 -19.72
C GLU A 60 -7.56 -4.57 -18.62
N PRO A 61 -8.77 -5.11 -18.75
CA PRO A 61 -9.31 -6.04 -17.77
C PRO A 61 -8.39 -7.25 -17.57
N ILE A 62 -8.05 -7.55 -16.32
CA ILE A 62 -7.26 -8.72 -15.93
C ILE A 62 -8.15 -9.65 -15.12
N HIS A 63 -8.32 -10.88 -15.60
CA HIS A 63 -9.00 -11.93 -14.87
C HIS A 63 -8.09 -12.41 -13.74
N ALA A 64 -8.53 -12.28 -12.53
CA ALA A 64 -7.80 -12.65 -11.34
C ALA A 64 -8.64 -13.54 -10.43
N ARG A 65 -7.99 -14.15 -9.45
CA ARG A 65 -8.66 -15.00 -8.47
C ARG A 65 -8.17 -14.67 -7.06
N ILE A 66 -9.11 -14.60 -6.12
CA ILE A 66 -8.82 -14.60 -4.69
C ILE A 66 -9.51 -15.81 -4.09
N ARG A 67 -8.74 -16.73 -3.47
CA ARG A 67 -9.24 -18.05 -3.02
C ARG A 67 -9.86 -18.82 -4.18
N ASN A 68 -11.16 -19.13 -4.03
CA ASN A 68 -11.95 -19.84 -5.03
C ASN A 68 -12.85 -18.91 -5.85
N SER A 69 -12.76 -17.60 -5.67
CA SER A 69 -13.59 -16.62 -6.36
C SER A 69 -12.80 -15.92 -7.46
N GLU A 70 -13.31 -16.02 -8.68
CA GLU A 70 -12.80 -15.27 -9.83
C GLU A 70 -13.41 -13.87 -9.86
N PHE A 71 -12.63 -12.90 -10.28
CA PHE A 71 -13.09 -11.52 -10.50
C PHE A 71 -12.21 -10.84 -11.55
N VAL A 72 -12.69 -9.69 -12.03
CA VAL A 72 -11.99 -8.91 -13.04
C VAL A 72 -11.46 -7.64 -12.43
N ILE A 73 -10.16 -7.42 -12.55
CA ILE A 73 -9.53 -6.15 -12.20
C ILE A 73 -9.72 -5.23 -13.41
N SER A 74 -10.55 -4.22 -13.26
CA SER A 74 -10.82 -3.22 -14.31
C SER A 74 -11.23 -1.89 -13.66
N PRO A 75 -10.34 -1.25 -12.89
CA PRO A 75 -10.67 0.01 -12.26
C PRO A 75 -10.89 1.10 -13.31
N PRO A 76 -11.92 1.94 -13.17
CA PRO A 76 -12.08 3.11 -14.01
C PRO A 76 -10.93 4.11 -13.79
N GLU A 77 -10.77 5.07 -14.71
CA GLU A 77 -9.76 6.12 -14.57
C GLU A 77 -9.95 6.89 -13.26
N GLY A 78 -8.83 7.19 -12.58
CA GLY A 78 -8.82 7.86 -11.29
C GLY A 78 -9.14 6.95 -10.10
N SER A 79 -9.21 5.61 -10.30
CA SER A 79 -9.41 4.64 -9.23
C SER A 79 -8.36 3.53 -9.25
N ALA A 80 -8.35 2.73 -8.19
CA ALA A 80 -7.52 1.53 -8.06
C ALA A 80 -8.27 0.47 -7.23
N VAL A 81 -7.87 -0.78 -7.37
CA VAL A 81 -8.41 -1.89 -6.57
C VAL A 81 -7.45 -2.19 -5.42
N PHE A 82 -8.00 -2.34 -4.22
CA PHE A 82 -7.23 -2.76 -3.04
C PHE A 82 -7.32 -4.28 -2.85
N ILE A 83 -6.18 -4.95 -2.85
CA ILE A 83 -6.07 -6.39 -2.60
C ILE A 83 -5.79 -6.61 -1.12
N GLN A 84 -6.80 -7.05 -0.38
CA GLN A 84 -6.73 -7.23 1.07
C GLN A 84 -6.08 -8.56 1.50
N ASN A 85 -6.20 -9.60 0.69
CA ASN A 85 -5.67 -10.94 0.98
C ASN A 85 -4.63 -11.36 -0.06
N PRO A 86 -3.41 -10.79 -0.04
CA PRO A 86 -2.40 -11.05 -1.06
C PRO A 86 -1.91 -12.51 -1.10
N ASP A 87 -1.95 -13.22 0.02
CA ASP A 87 -1.52 -14.62 0.10
C ASP A 87 -2.35 -15.56 -0.81
N GLU A 88 -3.58 -15.18 -1.09
CA GLU A 88 -4.54 -15.96 -1.87
C GLU A 88 -4.90 -15.27 -3.20
N PHE A 89 -4.11 -14.27 -3.60
CA PHE A 89 -4.30 -13.50 -4.82
C PHE A 89 -3.47 -14.05 -5.97
N TYR A 90 -4.14 -14.44 -7.05
CA TYR A 90 -3.55 -15.06 -8.23
C TYR A 90 -3.92 -14.29 -9.49
N ILE A 91 -2.96 -14.12 -10.37
CA ILE A 91 -3.11 -13.52 -11.70
C ILE A 91 -2.57 -14.47 -12.77
N PRO A 92 -3.00 -14.34 -14.04
CA PRO A 92 -2.46 -15.13 -15.14
C PRO A 92 -0.93 -14.93 -15.28
N SER A 93 -0.22 -15.98 -15.66
CA SER A 93 1.25 -15.97 -15.77
C SER A 93 1.79 -15.13 -16.93
N ASP A 94 0.93 -14.81 -17.92
CA ASP A 94 1.24 -13.92 -19.04
C ASP A 94 1.19 -12.43 -18.70
N VAL A 95 0.71 -12.08 -17.50
CA VAL A 95 0.63 -10.69 -17.02
C VAL A 95 1.99 -10.26 -16.50
N ILE A 96 2.48 -9.11 -16.98
CA ILE A 96 3.67 -8.45 -16.44
C ILE A 96 3.26 -7.64 -15.21
N VAL A 97 3.99 -7.78 -14.11
CA VAL A 97 3.77 -6.98 -12.90
C VAL A 97 4.75 -5.81 -12.89
N VAL A 98 4.22 -4.59 -12.75
CA VAL A 98 5.02 -3.37 -12.70
C VAL A 98 4.84 -2.73 -11.33
N GLY A 99 5.92 -2.70 -10.54
CA GLY A 99 5.95 -2.01 -9.25
C GLY A 99 6.22 -0.53 -9.42
N VAL A 100 5.22 0.31 -9.13
CA VAL A 100 5.33 1.77 -9.26
C VAL A 100 5.62 2.38 -7.90
N GLU A 101 6.73 3.11 -7.80
CA GLU A 101 7.21 3.70 -6.55
C GLU A 101 6.54 5.04 -6.27
N ASN A 102 6.41 5.87 -7.29
CA ASN A 102 5.80 7.19 -7.17
C ASN A 102 4.26 7.11 -7.25
N GLY A 103 3.57 7.61 -6.21
CA GLY A 103 2.11 7.56 -6.12
C GLY A 103 1.40 8.37 -7.21
N GLU A 104 1.96 9.47 -7.67
CA GLU A 104 1.40 10.25 -8.78
C GLU A 104 1.48 9.49 -10.10
N ASN A 105 2.62 8.83 -10.37
CA ASN A 105 2.77 7.97 -11.53
C ASN A 105 1.79 6.79 -11.49
N PHE A 106 1.56 6.21 -10.31
CA PHE A 106 0.58 5.15 -10.13
C PHE A 106 -0.86 5.62 -10.43
N CYS A 107 -1.23 6.83 -10.01
CA CYS A 107 -2.55 7.40 -10.31
C CYS A 107 -2.72 7.72 -11.81
N ARG A 108 -1.63 8.05 -12.52
CA ARG A 108 -1.63 8.47 -13.93
C ARG A 108 -1.10 7.40 -14.88
N ILE A 109 -1.16 6.13 -14.54
CA ILE A 109 -0.58 5.05 -15.35
C ILE A 109 -1.13 4.99 -16.77
N ARG A 110 -2.38 5.42 -17.00
CA ARG A 110 -2.99 5.41 -18.34
C ARG A 110 -2.27 6.34 -19.30
N SER A 111 -1.76 7.48 -18.85
CA SER A 111 -0.96 8.40 -19.66
C SER A 111 0.41 7.82 -20.05
N GLN A 112 0.83 6.75 -19.38
CA GLN A 112 2.12 6.09 -19.56
C GLN A 112 2.00 4.75 -20.31
N LYS A 113 0.81 4.43 -20.84
CA LYS A 113 0.55 3.17 -21.59
C LYS A 113 1.56 2.92 -22.71
N TYR A 114 2.01 3.97 -23.38
CA TYR A 114 2.97 3.89 -24.50
C TYR A 114 4.31 3.23 -24.11
N LEU A 115 4.69 3.23 -22.84
CA LEU A 115 5.93 2.61 -22.34
C LEU A 115 5.87 1.08 -22.34
N PHE A 116 4.66 0.51 -22.28
CA PHE A 116 4.46 -0.93 -22.07
C PHE A 116 3.89 -1.65 -23.30
N GLY A 117 3.54 -0.89 -24.38
CA GLY A 117 2.99 -1.44 -25.62
C GLY A 117 1.70 -2.22 -25.41
N ASP A 118 1.56 -3.36 -26.09
CA ASP A 118 0.38 -4.22 -26.07
C ASP A 118 0.47 -5.32 -24.99
N ASN A 119 1.39 -5.20 -24.05
CA ASN A 119 1.52 -6.17 -22.96
C ASN A 119 0.38 -6.02 -21.96
N LYS A 120 -0.10 -7.15 -21.44
CA LYS A 120 -0.98 -7.16 -20.28
C LYS A 120 -0.19 -6.82 -19.03
N VAL A 121 -0.51 -5.71 -18.40
CA VAL A 121 0.27 -5.19 -17.28
C VAL A 121 -0.63 -4.96 -16.06
N LEU A 122 -0.21 -5.52 -14.93
CA LEU A 122 -0.74 -5.20 -13.61
C LEU A 122 0.24 -4.26 -12.91
N PHE A 123 -0.21 -3.05 -12.63
CA PHE A 123 0.55 -2.09 -11.83
C PHE A 123 0.26 -2.30 -10.35
N VAL A 124 1.30 -2.34 -9.54
CA VAL A 124 1.20 -2.44 -8.09
C VAL A 124 1.85 -1.22 -7.44
N SER A 125 1.17 -0.59 -6.49
CA SER A 125 1.72 0.56 -5.78
C SER A 125 2.74 0.09 -4.74
N ARG A 126 3.96 0.61 -4.82
CA ARG A 126 5.00 0.38 -3.82
C ARG A 126 4.98 1.41 -2.69
N TYR A 127 4.16 2.44 -2.79
CA TYR A 127 4.01 3.44 -1.75
C TYR A 127 2.59 3.40 -1.13
N PRO A 128 2.47 3.38 0.20
CA PRO A 128 3.54 3.14 1.18
C PRO A 128 4.11 1.72 1.05
N GLN A 129 5.38 1.54 1.43
CA GLN A 129 6.02 0.22 1.37
C GLN A 129 5.23 -0.80 2.19
N SER A 130 4.88 -1.92 1.54
CA SER A 130 4.11 -3.00 2.14
C SER A 130 4.91 -4.29 2.14
N ALA A 131 5.04 -4.91 3.32
CA ALA A 131 5.61 -6.26 3.45
C ALA A 131 4.78 -7.28 2.66
N ASP A 132 3.46 -7.13 2.67
CA ASP A 132 2.52 -8.00 1.96
C ASP A 132 2.77 -8.01 0.45
N LEU A 133 3.06 -6.83 -0.15
CA LEU A 133 3.40 -6.75 -1.57
C LEU A 133 4.71 -7.49 -1.87
N ARG A 134 5.75 -7.30 -1.04
CA ARG A 134 7.03 -7.98 -1.21
C ARG A 134 6.88 -9.50 -1.13
N GLU A 135 6.16 -10.00 -0.13
CA GLU A 135 5.91 -11.42 0.05
C GLU A 135 5.14 -12.01 -1.13
N TRP A 136 4.15 -11.29 -1.64
CA TRP A 136 3.39 -11.70 -2.81
C TRP A 136 4.26 -11.76 -4.07
N LEU A 137 5.09 -10.74 -4.33
CA LEU A 137 5.99 -10.70 -5.48
C LEU A 137 7.00 -11.87 -5.50
N ILE A 138 7.44 -12.33 -4.34
CA ILE A 138 8.35 -13.49 -4.24
C ILE A 138 7.64 -14.80 -4.61
N LYS A 139 6.33 -14.90 -4.40
CA LYS A 139 5.54 -16.14 -4.61
C LYS A 139 5.06 -16.29 -6.04
N ILE A 140 4.89 -15.22 -6.80
CA ILE A 140 4.34 -15.28 -8.16
C ILE A 140 5.44 -15.57 -9.19
N PRO A 141 5.13 -16.34 -10.26
CA PRO A 141 6.08 -16.62 -11.34
C PRO A 141 6.17 -15.52 -12.40
N ASN A 142 5.36 -14.47 -12.27
CA ASN A 142 5.20 -13.41 -13.25
C ASN A 142 6.48 -12.58 -13.40
N ARG A 143 6.73 -12.11 -14.62
CA ARG A 143 7.80 -11.14 -14.86
C ARG A 143 7.52 -9.87 -14.08
N TYR A 144 8.52 -9.39 -13.35
CA TYR A 144 8.45 -8.14 -12.60
C TYR A 144 9.32 -7.06 -13.22
N ILE A 145 8.79 -5.85 -13.30
CA ILE A 145 9.50 -4.64 -13.70
C ILE A 145 9.36 -3.63 -12.58
N HIS A 146 10.48 -3.04 -12.17
CA HIS A 146 10.48 -1.93 -11.24
C HIS A 146 10.39 -0.59 -12.01
N PHE A 147 9.38 0.19 -11.71
CA PHE A 147 9.17 1.53 -12.25
C PHE A 147 9.30 2.55 -11.11
N GLY A 148 10.55 2.90 -10.83
CA GLY A 148 10.95 3.84 -9.77
C GLY A 148 11.42 5.17 -10.32
N ASP A 149 11.75 6.08 -9.40
CA ASP A 149 12.37 7.35 -9.74
C ASP A 149 13.82 7.13 -10.21
N PHE A 150 14.19 7.86 -11.26
CA PHE A 150 15.54 7.80 -11.84
C PHE A 150 16.46 8.76 -11.07
N ASP A 151 16.60 8.52 -9.78
CA ASP A 151 17.51 9.26 -8.92
C ASP A 151 18.78 8.44 -8.60
N LEU A 152 19.79 9.09 -8.02
CA LEU A 152 21.06 8.45 -7.65
C LEU A 152 20.87 7.32 -6.64
N ALA A 153 19.86 7.40 -5.78
CA ALA A 153 19.53 6.35 -4.82
C ALA A 153 18.89 5.13 -5.51
N GLY A 154 18.04 5.35 -6.51
CA GLY A 154 17.42 4.29 -7.32
C GLY A 154 18.44 3.52 -8.17
N ILE A 155 19.47 4.19 -8.68
CA ILE A 155 20.55 3.58 -9.47
C ILE A 155 21.42 2.64 -8.60
N CYS A 156 21.62 2.96 -7.33
CA CYS A 156 22.42 2.16 -6.41
C CYS A 156 21.76 0.84 -5.95
N ILE A 157 20.46 0.63 -6.26
CA ILE A 157 19.72 -0.59 -5.85
C ILE A 157 20.03 -1.78 -6.77
N TYR A 158 20.57 -1.55 -7.97
CA TYR A 158 20.95 -2.63 -8.89
C TYR A 158 22.43 -2.94 -8.75
N PRO A 159 22.83 -4.10 -8.16
CA PRO A 159 24.21 -4.53 -8.26
C PRO A 159 24.52 -4.79 -9.73
N VAL A 160 25.54 -4.11 -10.24
CA VAL A 160 26.14 -4.43 -11.54
C VAL A 160 26.82 -5.78 -11.36
N SER A 161 26.21 -6.83 -11.88
CA SER A 161 26.80 -8.17 -11.98
C SER A 161 27.62 -8.30 -13.24
#